data_d9e41b9bb44a63a33d06cf22b5ee8e7b
#
_entry.id   d9e41b9bb44a63a33d06cf22b5ee8e7b
#
_cell.length_a   1.000
_cell.length_b   1.000
_cell.length_c   1.000
_cell.angle_alpha   90.00
_cell.angle_beta   90.00
_cell.angle_gamma   90.00
#
_symmetry.space_group_name_H-M   'P 1'
#
loop_
_entity.id
_entity.type
_entity.pdbx_description
1 polymer ?
#
loop_
_entity_poly.entity_id
_entity_poly.type
_entity_poly.pdbx_seq_one_letter_code
_entity_poly.pdbx_strand_id
1 'polypeptide(L)'
;MDAYAASLAGVVAAEAGSAGGEGAPRLKSVYFGGGTPALCDLRPLFDALAPFIAPDCEFTVELHPLDVGEPLLKTLAAGGVNRISMGVQSLSDDTLSAMGRGYSAAEARRAFDAARRRFDNAGIDLIVGYPGDLEKTGTGEIRALGEWGLAHCSVYSLQNERGLKGVPTDDAMLDRVSEIAHELAAAGLSRYEISNYALPGRECRHNFAVWRGEDYAGLGEGACGRIRLMRTRNCGTGRESVETVSPDFDRRERRIFRLRTREGLDAAGFPEWTQALARHVEDGLLVRSGGAYRLTPRGMEVCDAVLADLAG
;
A
#
# COMPACT_ATOMS: atom_id res chain seq x y z
N MET A 1 13.77 14.84 -14.37
CA MET A 1 13.46 14.06 -13.13
C MET A 1 14.30 14.59 -11.96
N ASP A 2 15.63 14.77 -12.06
CA ASP A 2 16.47 15.24 -10.94
C ASP A 2 16.11 16.65 -10.46
N ALA A 3 15.73 17.57 -11.37
CA ALA A 3 15.23 18.89 -10.99
C ALA A 3 13.92 18.82 -10.15
N TYR A 4 13.06 17.85 -10.44
CA TYR A 4 11.85 17.61 -9.66
C TYR A 4 12.19 17.12 -8.25
N ALA A 5 13.09 16.12 -8.12
CA ALA A 5 13.54 15.62 -6.82
C ALA A 5 14.20 16.72 -5.96
N ALA A 6 15.03 17.57 -6.57
CA ALA A 6 15.65 18.71 -5.89
C ALA A 6 14.61 19.76 -5.43
N SER A 7 13.60 20.05 -6.27
CA SER A 7 12.50 20.95 -5.90
C SER A 7 11.65 20.37 -4.77
N LEU A 8 11.34 19.07 -4.82
CA LEU A 8 10.59 18.39 -3.77
C LEU A 8 11.36 18.34 -2.45
N ALA A 9 12.69 18.17 -2.49
CA ALA A 9 13.54 18.26 -1.31
C ALA A 9 13.46 19.65 -0.63
N GLY A 10 13.37 20.72 -1.42
CA GLY A 10 13.10 22.07 -0.91
C GLY A 10 11.73 22.19 -0.22
N VAL A 11 10.69 21.56 -0.76
CA VAL A 11 9.36 21.53 -0.11
C VAL A 11 9.41 20.74 1.20
N VAL A 12 10.08 19.59 1.22
CA VAL A 12 10.29 18.78 2.44
C VAL A 12 10.96 19.63 3.53
N ALA A 13 12.04 20.32 3.18
CA ALA A 13 12.77 21.18 4.13
C ALA A 13 11.92 22.34 4.67
N ALA A 14 11.08 22.95 3.82
CA ALA A 14 10.19 24.06 4.21
C ALA A 14 9.04 23.57 5.10
N GLU A 15 8.36 22.49 4.76
CA GLU A 15 7.26 21.92 5.56
C GLU A 15 7.78 21.41 6.92
N ALA A 16 8.92 20.73 6.92
CA ALA A 16 9.54 20.23 8.13
C ALA A 16 10.09 21.37 9.01
N GLY A 17 10.66 22.41 8.41
CA GLY A 17 11.13 23.63 9.12
C GLY A 17 9.99 24.40 9.79
N SER A 18 8.79 24.42 9.18
CA SER A 18 7.60 25.03 9.76
C SER A 18 7.01 24.23 10.94
N ALA A 19 7.28 22.91 10.98
CA ALA A 19 6.90 22.01 12.08
C ALA A 19 7.97 21.95 13.20
N GLY A 20 9.17 22.50 12.99
CA GLY A 20 10.37 22.30 13.78
C GLY A 20 10.64 23.36 14.83
N GLY A 21 10.33 23.03 16.11
CA GLY A 21 11.03 23.52 17.30
C GLY A 21 11.73 22.35 17.98
N GLU A 22 12.51 22.57 19.02
CA GLU A 22 12.99 21.51 19.90
C GLU A 22 11.80 20.65 20.35
N GLY A 23 11.78 19.34 19.97
CA GLY A 23 10.67 18.43 20.24
C GLY A 23 9.72 18.18 19.07
N ALA A 24 10.04 18.60 17.83
CA ALA A 24 9.26 18.23 16.65
C ALA A 24 9.09 16.71 16.53
N PRO A 25 7.86 16.22 16.20
CA PRO A 25 7.62 14.78 16.07
C PRO A 25 8.48 14.21 14.93
N ARG A 26 9.15 13.10 15.21
CA ARG A 26 9.92 12.39 14.18
C ARG A 26 9.02 11.50 13.34
N LEU A 27 9.36 11.39 12.05
CA LEU A 27 8.67 10.54 11.09
C LEU A 27 8.86 9.07 11.46
N LYS A 28 7.76 8.36 11.64
CA LYS A 28 7.73 6.92 11.93
C LYS A 28 7.72 6.08 10.66
N SER A 29 7.26 6.66 9.54
CA SER A 29 7.31 6.05 8.21
C SER A 29 7.54 7.10 7.14
N VAL A 30 8.29 6.71 6.13
CA VAL A 30 8.47 7.45 4.86
C VAL A 30 8.17 6.48 3.73
N TYR A 31 7.40 6.91 2.74
CA TYR A 31 7.00 6.09 1.62
C TYR A 31 7.21 6.85 0.31
N PHE A 32 8.13 6.37 -0.53
CA PHE A 32 8.33 6.87 -1.88
C PHE A 32 7.62 5.94 -2.86
N GLY A 33 6.52 6.43 -3.44
CA GLY A 33 5.67 5.67 -4.35
C GLY A 33 5.15 6.52 -5.50
N GLY A 34 4.14 6.00 -6.18
CA GLY A 34 3.47 6.64 -7.31
C GLY A 34 3.96 6.12 -8.65
N GLY A 35 4.72 6.91 -9.42
CA GLY A 35 5.28 6.46 -10.70
C GLY A 35 6.45 5.50 -10.51
N THR A 36 7.66 5.93 -10.86
CA THR A 36 8.88 5.15 -10.61
C THR A 36 9.91 6.04 -9.90
N PRO A 37 9.97 6.00 -8.56
CA PRO A 37 10.87 6.87 -7.79
C PRO A 37 12.34 6.77 -8.22
N ALA A 38 12.78 5.59 -8.64
CA ALA A 38 14.14 5.30 -9.07
C ALA A 38 14.56 6.02 -10.38
N LEU A 39 13.64 6.67 -11.10
CA LEU A 39 13.97 7.44 -12.31
C LEU A 39 14.62 8.79 -12.00
N CYS A 40 14.71 9.20 -10.74
CA CYS A 40 15.38 10.42 -10.32
C CYS A 40 16.43 10.15 -9.25
N ASP A 41 17.35 11.11 -9.09
CA ASP A 41 18.29 11.07 -7.98
C ASP A 41 17.57 11.35 -6.65
N LEU A 42 17.46 10.33 -5.80
CA LEU A 42 16.76 10.42 -4.52
C LEU A 42 17.65 11.01 -3.39
N ARG A 43 18.96 11.18 -3.59
CA ARG A 43 19.88 11.67 -2.56
C ARG A 43 19.46 13.01 -1.97
N PRO A 44 19.03 14.02 -2.76
CA PRO A 44 18.55 15.29 -2.17
C PRO A 44 17.35 15.11 -1.24
N LEU A 45 16.47 14.14 -1.51
CA LEU A 45 15.33 13.83 -0.65
C LEU A 45 15.77 13.11 0.62
N PHE A 46 16.73 12.18 0.53
CA PHE A 46 17.30 11.53 1.71
C PHE A 46 17.95 12.55 2.65
N ASP A 47 18.76 13.46 2.11
CA ASP A 47 19.41 14.53 2.89
C ASP A 47 18.39 15.46 3.56
N ALA A 48 17.32 15.86 2.83
CA ALA A 48 16.27 16.71 3.36
C ALA A 48 15.45 16.04 4.47
N LEU A 49 15.24 14.72 4.39
CA LEU A 49 14.44 13.95 5.35
C LEU A 49 15.24 13.51 6.58
N ALA A 50 16.56 13.31 6.44
CA ALA A 50 17.42 12.73 7.49
C ALA A 50 17.23 13.35 8.89
N PRO A 51 17.09 14.70 9.06
CA PRO A 51 16.92 15.32 10.38
C PRO A 51 15.61 14.93 11.08
N PHE A 52 14.60 14.46 10.33
CA PHE A 52 13.23 14.22 10.81
C PHE A 52 12.91 12.74 11.00
N ILE A 53 13.74 11.83 10.54
CA ILE A 53 13.54 10.39 10.59
C ILE A 53 13.76 9.87 12.03
N ALA A 54 12.79 9.07 12.54
CA ALA A 54 12.95 8.36 13.80
C ALA A 54 13.96 7.20 13.63
N PRO A 55 14.69 6.80 14.70
CA PRO A 55 15.67 5.70 14.60
C PRO A 55 15.07 4.37 14.11
N ASP A 56 13.77 4.13 14.38
CA ASP A 56 13.01 2.95 13.99
C ASP A 56 12.08 3.20 12.81
N CYS A 57 12.28 4.28 12.04
CA CYS A 57 11.44 4.65 10.90
C CYS A 57 11.41 3.55 9.85
N GLU A 58 10.20 3.20 9.37
CA GLU A 58 10.06 2.42 8.15
C GLU A 58 10.25 3.33 6.94
N PHE A 59 11.26 3.07 6.12
CA PHE A 59 11.50 3.83 4.91
C PHE A 59 11.33 2.93 3.70
N THR A 60 10.21 3.11 3.00
CA THR A 60 9.81 2.32 1.82
C THR A 60 10.12 3.07 0.53
N VAL A 61 10.61 2.33 -0.48
CA VAL A 61 10.70 2.79 -1.87
C VAL A 61 10.07 1.76 -2.79
N GLU A 62 9.20 2.22 -3.69
CA GLU A 62 8.68 1.41 -4.79
C GLU A 62 9.72 1.30 -5.90
N LEU A 63 9.88 0.09 -6.45
CA LEU A 63 10.82 -0.19 -7.53
C LEU A 63 10.13 -0.86 -8.71
N HIS A 64 10.58 -0.49 -9.90
CA HIS A 64 10.27 -1.23 -11.11
C HIS A 64 11.38 -2.26 -11.37
N PRO A 65 11.08 -3.49 -11.80
CA PRO A 65 12.08 -4.55 -12.00
C PRO A 65 13.27 -4.15 -12.88
N LEU A 66 13.03 -3.38 -13.94
CA LEU A 66 14.09 -2.95 -14.87
C LEU A 66 15.07 -1.92 -14.28
N ASP A 67 14.70 -1.22 -13.20
CA ASP A 67 15.56 -0.20 -12.59
C ASP A 67 16.49 -0.80 -11.54
N VAL A 68 16.27 -2.06 -11.17
CA VAL A 68 17.03 -2.71 -10.10
C VAL A 68 18.44 -3.04 -10.56
N GLY A 69 19.40 -2.37 -9.93
CA GLY A 69 20.83 -2.60 -10.11
C GLY A 69 21.61 -2.34 -8.83
N GLU A 70 22.81 -2.91 -8.73
CA GLU A 70 23.64 -2.80 -7.53
C GLU A 70 23.93 -1.32 -7.14
N PRO A 71 24.17 -0.37 -8.07
CA PRO A 71 24.35 1.04 -7.71
C PRO A 71 23.12 1.64 -7.04
N LEU A 72 21.91 1.39 -7.59
CA LEU A 72 20.67 1.87 -6.99
C LEU A 72 20.45 1.28 -5.61
N LEU A 73 20.57 -0.04 -5.46
CA LEU A 73 20.35 -0.70 -4.17
C LEU A 73 21.32 -0.20 -3.10
N LYS A 74 22.58 0.10 -3.46
CA LYS A 74 23.55 0.75 -2.54
C LYS A 74 23.11 2.16 -2.14
N THR A 75 22.66 2.96 -3.10
CA THR A 75 22.18 4.33 -2.85
C THR A 75 20.98 4.33 -1.92
N LEU A 76 20.00 3.43 -2.16
CA LEU A 76 18.82 3.31 -1.30
C LEU A 76 19.21 2.91 0.14
N ALA A 77 20.06 1.92 0.29
CA ALA A 77 20.51 1.48 1.62
C ALA A 77 21.30 2.59 2.35
N ALA A 78 22.17 3.32 1.65
CA ALA A 78 22.88 4.46 2.22
C ALA A 78 21.95 5.61 2.63
N GLY A 79 20.81 5.78 1.92
CA GLY A 79 19.76 6.76 2.25
C GLY A 79 18.83 6.34 3.39
N GLY A 80 19.07 5.19 4.02
CA GLY A 80 18.28 4.71 5.15
C GLY A 80 17.02 3.92 4.76
N VAL A 81 16.85 3.61 3.47
CA VAL A 81 15.74 2.74 3.00
C VAL A 81 15.91 1.36 3.64
N ASN A 82 14.83 0.82 4.20
CA ASN A 82 14.81 -0.49 4.86
C ASN A 82 13.64 -1.39 4.42
N ARG A 83 12.77 -0.90 3.52
CA ARG A 83 11.68 -1.65 2.92
C ARG A 83 11.60 -1.38 1.42
N ILE A 84 11.40 -2.44 0.63
CA ILE A 84 11.19 -2.37 -0.82
C ILE A 84 9.82 -2.94 -1.17
N SER A 85 9.06 -2.25 -2.05
CA SER A 85 7.90 -2.78 -2.74
C SER A 85 8.19 -2.82 -4.23
N MET A 86 8.15 -4.01 -4.85
CA MET A 86 8.50 -4.16 -6.25
C MET A 86 7.26 -4.45 -7.09
N GLY A 87 6.96 -3.58 -8.03
CA GLY A 87 5.84 -3.74 -8.96
C GLY A 87 6.09 -4.87 -9.96
N VAL A 88 5.93 -6.12 -9.54
CA VAL A 88 6.04 -7.32 -10.41
C VAL A 88 4.83 -7.44 -11.32
N GLN A 89 3.67 -7.09 -10.84
CA GLN A 89 2.36 -6.98 -11.50
C GLN A 89 1.74 -8.31 -11.92
N SER A 90 2.46 -9.22 -12.58
CA SER A 90 1.99 -10.56 -12.95
C SER A 90 3.15 -11.56 -12.94
N LEU A 91 2.80 -12.84 -12.81
CA LEU A 91 3.74 -13.97 -12.90
C LEU A 91 3.74 -14.61 -14.30
N SER A 92 2.90 -14.11 -15.22
CA SER A 92 2.76 -14.58 -16.60
C SER A 92 3.42 -13.60 -17.56
N ASP A 93 4.35 -14.08 -18.39
CA ASP A 93 5.01 -13.28 -19.42
C ASP A 93 4.00 -12.71 -20.42
N ASP A 94 2.98 -13.47 -20.79
CA ASP A 94 1.91 -13.03 -21.69
C ASP A 94 1.11 -11.88 -21.10
N THR A 95 0.77 -11.96 -19.82
CA THR A 95 0.06 -10.89 -19.10
C THR A 95 0.94 -9.66 -18.96
N LEU A 96 2.21 -9.81 -18.58
CA LEU A 96 3.18 -8.72 -18.51
C LEU A 96 3.34 -7.99 -19.85
N SER A 97 3.45 -8.76 -20.94
CA SER A 97 3.52 -8.21 -22.30
C SER A 97 2.25 -7.44 -22.66
N ALA A 98 1.07 -7.99 -22.35
CA ALA A 98 -0.22 -7.32 -22.59
C ALA A 98 -0.40 -6.04 -21.76
N MET A 99 0.16 -5.99 -20.55
CA MET A 99 0.23 -4.79 -19.71
C MET A 99 1.27 -3.76 -20.21
N GLY A 100 2.05 -4.08 -21.26
CA GLY A 100 3.13 -3.24 -21.76
C GLY A 100 4.35 -3.19 -20.82
N ARG A 101 4.54 -4.19 -19.98
CA ARG A 101 5.73 -4.32 -19.13
C ARG A 101 6.89 -4.81 -19.97
N GLY A 102 8.02 -4.12 -19.95
CA GLY A 102 9.19 -4.43 -20.76
C GLY A 102 10.08 -5.53 -20.17
N TYR A 103 9.56 -6.40 -19.31
CA TYR A 103 10.29 -7.48 -18.63
C TYR A 103 9.46 -8.76 -18.54
N SER A 104 10.13 -9.90 -18.41
CA SER A 104 9.54 -11.20 -18.13
C SER A 104 9.40 -11.46 -16.62
N ALA A 105 8.58 -12.42 -16.24
CA ALA A 105 8.47 -12.88 -14.84
C ALA A 105 9.82 -13.36 -14.29
N ALA A 106 10.65 -14.01 -15.12
CA ALA A 106 11.99 -14.44 -14.73
C ALA A 106 12.94 -13.25 -14.49
N GLU A 107 12.81 -12.14 -15.23
CA GLU A 107 13.57 -10.91 -14.99
C GLU A 107 13.11 -10.22 -13.72
N ALA A 108 11.79 -10.11 -13.51
CA ALA A 108 11.23 -9.59 -12.27
C ALA A 108 11.70 -10.41 -11.06
N ARG A 109 11.74 -11.76 -11.16
CA ARG A 109 12.27 -12.62 -10.11
C ARG A 109 13.74 -12.33 -9.82
N ARG A 110 14.61 -12.20 -10.84
CA ARG A 110 16.02 -11.87 -10.64
C ARG A 110 16.22 -10.51 -9.98
N ALA A 111 15.42 -9.51 -10.38
CA ALA A 111 15.42 -8.19 -9.78
C ALA A 111 15.03 -8.25 -8.30
N PHE A 112 13.96 -8.98 -7.99
CA PHE A 112 13.53 -9.20 -6.61
C PHE A 112 14.59 -9.92 -5.77
N ASP A 113 15.22 -10.96 -6.31
CA ASP A 113 16.29 -11.69 -5.64
C ASP A 113 17.52 -10.79 -5.36
N ALA A 114 17.81 -9.82 -6.23
CA ALA A 114 18.85 -8.83 -5.98
C ALA A 114 18.46 -7.88 -4.83
N ALA A 115 17.21 -7.37 -4.82
CA ALA A 115 16.73 -6.47 -3.78
C ALA A 115 16.68 -7.16 -2.41
N ARG A 116 16.10 -8.38 -2.31
CA ARG A 116 15.97 -9.10 -1.04
C ARG A 116 17.27 -9.56 -0.41
N ARG A 117 18.38 -9.63 -1.18
CA ARG A 117 19.71 -9.87 -0.58
C ARG A 117 20.23 -8.70 0.23
N ARG A 118 19.68 -7.51 0.03
CA ARG A 118 20.09 -6.27 0.71
C ARG A 118 19.05 -5.76 1.70
N PHE A 119 17.76 -6.06 1.43
CA PHE A 119 16.64 -5.58 2.23
C PHE A 119 15.82 -6.77 2.75
N ASP A 120 15.86 -7.03 4.04
CA ASP A 120 15.11 -8.12 4.68
C ASP A 120 13.58 -7.91 4.60
N ASN A 121 13.13 -6.66 4.42
CA ASN A 121 11.73 -6.33 4.21
C ASN A 121 11.49 -5.97 2.75
N ALA A 122 11.55 -6.98 1.87
CA ALA A 122 11.26 -6.85 0.46
C ALA A 122 9.95 -7.59 0.12
N GLY A 123 9.09 -6.92 -0.60
CA GLY A 123 7.80 -7.43 -1.08
C GLY A 123 7.59 -7.16 -2.55
N ILE A 124 6.51 -7.76 -3.09
CA ILE A 124 6.07 -7.56 -4.47
C ILE A 124 4.63 -7.09 -4.50
N ASP A 125 4.26 -6.43 -5.60
CA ASP A 125 2.89 -6.02 -5.88
C ASP A 125 2.40 -6.75 -7.13
N LEU A 126 1.20 -7.35 -7.03
CA LEU A 126 0.51 -8.09 -8.09
C LEU A 126 -0.83 -7.44 -8.42
N ILE A 127 -1.23 -7.50 -9.69
CA ILE A 127 -2.53 -7.07 -10.19
C ILE A 127 -3.23 -8.29 -10.78
N VAL A 128 -4.41 -8.60 -10.28
CA VAL A 128 -5.28 -9.70 -10.72
C VAL A 128 -6.38 -9.14 -11.61
N GLY A 129 -6.70 -9.85 -12.70
CA GLY A 129 -7.85 -9.55 -13.53
C GLY A 129 -7.54 -8.70 -14.77
N TYR A 130 -6.28 -8.57 -15.17
CA TYR A 130 -5.97 -8.05 -16.50
C TYR A 130 -6.55 -9.00 -17.58
N PRO A 131 -7.02 -8.49 -18.75
CA PRO A 131 -7.61 -9.34 -19.78
C PRO A 131 -6.73 -10.54 -20.15
N GLY A 132 -7.26 -11.75 -20.02
CA GLY A 132 -6.56 -13.00 -20.23
C GLY A 132 -5.62 -13.46 -19.10
N ASP A 133 -5.55 -12.74 -17.98
CA ASP A 133 -4.68 -13.09 -16.86
C ASP A 133 -5.06 -14.42 -16.20
N LEU A 134 -6.38 -14.65 -16.01
CA LEU A 134 -6.86 -15.87 -15.33
C LEU A 134 -6.59 -17.16 -16.11
N GLU A 135 -6.55 -17.08 -17.45
CA GLU A 135 -6.24 -18.21 -18.33
C GLU A 135 -4.73 -18.41 -18.50
N LYS A 136 -3.93 -17.34 -18.38
CA LYS A 136 -2.50 -17.34 -18.66
C LYS A 136 -1.64 -17.56 -17.42
N THR A 137 -2.09 -17.09 -16.26
CA THR A 137 -1.42 -17.35 -14.99
C THR A 137 -1.92 -18.66 -14.42
N GLY A 138 -1.14 -19.73 -14.57
CA GLY A 138 -1.49 -21.04 -14.07
C GLY A 138 -1.30 -21.18 -12.56
N THR A 139 -1.85 -22.28 -12.00
CA THR A 139 -1.66 -22.61 -10.58
C THR A 139 -0.19 -22.89 -10.23
N GLY A 140 0.64 -23.26 -11.22
CA GLY A 140 2.07 -23.48 -11.04
C GLY A 140 2.84 -22.21 -10.70
N GLU A 141 2.53 -21.11 -11.42
CA GLU A 141 3.12 -19.80 -11.17
C GLU A 141 2.71 -19.24 -9.81
N ILE A 142 1.45 -19.43 -9.43
CA ILE A 142 0.95 -18.98 -8.11
C ILE A 142 1.64 -19.75 -6.99
N ARG A 143 1.77 -21.09 -7.10
CA ARG A 143 2.50 -21.90 -6.13
C ARG A 143 3.96 -21.51 -5.99
N ALA A 144 4.59 -21.10 -7.09
CA ALA A 144 5.98 -20.64 -7.08
C ALA A 144 6.20 -19.38 -6.21
N LEU A 145 5.13 -18.61 -5.86
CA LEU A 145 5.24 -17.48 -4.95
C LEU A 145 5.84 -17.87 -3.59
N GLY A 146 5.53 -19.05 -3.08
CA GLY A 146 6.10 -19.54 -1.82
C GLY A 146 7.63 -19.65 -1.84
N GLU A 147 8.21 -19.86 -3.03
CA GLU A 147 9.66 -19.97 -3.22
C GLU A 147 10.37 -18.61 -3.38
N TRP A 148 9.62 -17.52 -3.49
CA TRP A 148 10.20 -16.19 -3.66
C TRP A 148 10.88 -15.66 -2.38
N GLY A 149 10.52 -16.18 -1.22
CA GLY A 149 11.02 -15.69 0.05
C GLY A 149 10.55 -14.27 0.33
N LEU A 150 9.27 -14.03 0.07
CA LEU A 150 8.62 -12.73 0.25
C LEU A 150 8.51 -12.40 1.74
N ALA A 151 8.82 -11.17 2.11
CA ALA A 151 8.46 -10.61 3.42
C ALA A 151 7.05 -10.00 3.39
N HIS A 152 6.62 -9.55 2.20
CA HIS A 152 5.35 -8.85 1.98
C HIS A 152 4.85 -9.08 0.55
N CYS A 153 3.54 -9.09 0.37
CA CYS A 153 2.91 -9.15 -0.95
C CYS A 153 1.65 -8.28 -0.94
N SER A 154 1.53 -7.39 -1.94
CA SER A 154 0.29 -6.69 -2.23
C SER A 154 -0.42 -7.37 -3.40
N VAL A 155 -1.72 -7.61 -3.28
CA VAL A 155 -2.55 -8.23 -4.32
C VAL A 155 -3.74 -7.31 -4.57
N TYR A 156 -3.78 -6.71 -5.74
CA TYR A 156 -4.82 -5.76 -6.15
C TYR A 156 -5.69 -6.38 -7.24
N SER A 157 -7.01 -6.25 -7.13
CA SER A 157 -7.91 -6.48 -8.26
C SER A 157 -7.86 -5.29 -9.21
N LEU A 158 -7.88 -5.56 -10.50
CA LEU A 158 -7.87 -4.52 -11.53
C LEU A 158 -9.10 -3.63 -11.42
N GLN A 159 -8.87 -2.33 -11.21
CA GLN A 159 -9.92 -1.32 -11.37
C GLN A 159 -9.97 -0.89 -12.84
N ASN A 160 -11.03 -1.31 -13.54
CA ASN A 160 -11.16 -1.10 -14.99
C ASN A 160 -11.66 0.30 -15.36
N GLU A 161 -11.03 1.34 -14.87
CA GLU A 161 -11.40 2.74 -15.19
C GLU A 161 -11.22 3.09 -16.66
N ARG A 162 -10.35 2.36 -17.38
CA ARG A 162 -10.06 2.59 -18.81
C ARG A 162 -11.00 1.84 -19.75
N GLY A 163 -11.95 1.06 -19.23
CA GLY A 163 -12.91 0.31 -20.04
C GLY A 163 -12.26 -0.79 -20.90
N LEU A 164 -11.23 -1.47 -20.39
CA LEU A 164 -10.60 -2.59 -21.07
C LEU A 164 -11.63 -3.69 -21.34
N LYS A 165 -11.61 -4.26 -22.54
CA LYS A 165 -12.46 -5.41 -22.90
C LYS A 165 -11.83 -6.70 -22.42
N GLY A 166 -12.66 -7.69 -22.07
CA GLY A 166 -12.18 -9.01 -21.64
C GLY A 166 -11.63 -9.05 -20.21
N VAL A 167 -11.95 -8.05 -19.39
CA VAL A 167 -11.73 -8.09 -17.94
C VAL A 167 -12.62 -9.19 -17.35
N PRO A 168 -12.09 -10.08 -16.50
CA PRO A 168 -12.88 -11.10 -15.81
C PRO A 168 -13.97 -10.50 -14.93
N THR A 169 -14.94 -11.33 -14.55
CA THR A 169 -15.94 -10.93 -13.54
C THR A 169 -15.30 -10.73 -12.18
N ASP A 170 -15.94 -9.94 -11.33
CA ASP A 170 -15.48 -9.70 -9.96
C ASP A 170 -15.33 -11.02 -9.20
N ASP A 171 -16.29 -11.95 -9.33
CA ASP A 171 -16.24 -13.27 -8.69
C ASP A 171 -14.98 -14.06 -9.13
N ALA A 172 -14.68 -14.07 -10.43
CA ALA A 172 -13.50 -14.78 -10.94
C ALA A 172 -12.18 -14.14 -10.48
N MET A 173 -12.15 -12.80 -10.35
CA MET A 173 -11.00 -12.12 -9.76
C MET A 173 -10.84 -12.44 -8.27
N LEU A 174 -11.94 -12.52 -7.52
CA LEU A 174 -11.94 -12.87 -6.09
C LEU A 174 -11.47 -14.31 -5.87
N ASP A 175 -11.91 -15.27 -6.71
CA ASP A 175 -11.42 -16.64 -6.67
C ASP A 175 -9.90 -16.68 -6.85
N ARG A 176 -9.36 -15.94 -7.82
CA ARG A 176 -7.92 -15.86 -8.05
C ARG A 176 -7.17 -15.20 -6.88
N VAL A 177 -7.71 -14.11 -6.30
CA VAL A 177 -7.14 -13.50 -5.09
C VAL A 177 -7.11 -14.52 -3.94
N SER A 178 -8.17 -15.33 -3.81
CA SER A 178 -8.24 -16.37 -2.78
C SER A 178 -7.20 -17.47 -2.98
N GLU A 179 -6.95 -17.91 -4.23
CA GLU A 179 -5.88 -18.86 -4.55
C GLU A 179 -4.50 -18.30 -4.15
N ILE A 180 -4.21 -17.05 -4.53
CA ILE A 180 -2.96 -16.38 -4.17
C ILE A 180 -2.85 -16.25 -2.64
N ALA A 181 -3.92 -15.84 -1.96
CA ALA A 181 -3.94 -15.73 -0.51
C ALA A 181 -3.63 -17.05 0.20
N HIS A 182 -4.13 -18.18 -0.35
CA HIS A 182 -3.84 -19.52 0.17
C HIS A 182 -2.35 -19.85 0.09
N GLU A 183 -1.71 -19.61 -1.06
CA GLU A 183 -0.27 -19.89 -1.25
C GLU A 183 0.60 -18.94 -0.40
N LEU A 184 0.21 -17.66 -0.27
CA LEU A 184 0.88 -16.72 0.63
C LEU A 184 0.77 -17.17 2.09
N ALA A 185 -0.39 -17.67 2.51
CA ALA A 185 -0.59 -18.19 3.87
C ALA A 185 0.26 -19.45 4.12
N ALA A 186 0.37 -20.35 3.13
CA ALA A 186 1.26 -21.52 3.19
C ALA A 186 2.74 -21.11 3.33
N ALA A 187 3.13 -19.97 2.75
CA ALA A 187 4.46 -19.37 2.90
C ALA A 187 4.62 -18.53 4.20
N GLY A 188 3.61 -18.48 5.07
CA GLY A 188 3.65 -17.78 6.36
C GLY A 188 3.23 -16.32 6.30
N LEU A 189 2.80 -15.80 5.14
CA LEU A 189 2.29 -14.43 5.03
C LEU A 189 0.81 -14.39 5.39
N SER A 190 0.45 -13.55 6.35
CA SER A 190 -0.94 -13.35 6.76
C SER A 190 -1.49 -12.05 6.20
N ARG A 191 -2.76 -12.06 5.76
CA ARG A 191 -3.47 -10.86 5.36
C ARG A 191 -3.63 -9.94 6.56
N TYR A 192 -3.18 -8.69 6.47
CA TYR A 192 -3.25 -7.74 7.58
C TYR A 192 -4.14 -6.52 7.27
N GLU A 193 -4.40 -6.27 6.00
CA GLU A 193 -5.41 -5.33 5.50
C GLU A 193 -5.94 -5.82 4.14
N ILE A 194 -6.79 -5.04 3.47
CA ILE A 194 -7.60 -5.49 2.32
C ILE A 194 -6.75 -6.10 1.19
N SER A 195 -5.63 -5.49 0.84
CA SER A 195 -4.83 -5.91 -0.31
C SER A 195 -3.47 -6.50 0.08
N ASN A 196 -3.08 -6.46 1.37
CA ASN A 196 -1.71 -6.68 1.77
C ASN A 196 -1.53 -7.87 2.70
N TYR A 197 -0.49 -8.66 2.41
CA TYR A 197 -0.08 -9.88 3.12
C TYR A 197 1.37 -9.74 3.57
N ALA A 198 1.71 -10.17 4.77
CA ALA A 198 3.07 -10.06 5.30
C ALA A 198 3.42 -11.20 6.25
N LEU A 199 4.72 -11.47 6.37
CA LEU A 199 5.25 -12.20 7.50
C LEU A 199 5.05 -11.39 8.78
N PRO A 200 4.93 -12.03 9.96
CA PRO A 200 4.81 -11.32 11.23
C PRO A 200 5.93 -10.29 11.42
N GLY A 201 5.55 -9.03 11.71
CA GLY A 201 6.48 -7.92 11.88
C GLY A 201 7.05 -7.32 10.58
N ARG A 202 6.53 -7.72 9.41
CA ARG A 202 6.90 -7.19 8.09
C ARG A 202 5.75 -6.45 7.41
N GLU A 203 4.67 -6.19 8.14
CA GLU A 203 3.55 -5.37 7.68
C GLU A 203 4.03 -3.97 7.33
N CYS A 204 3.49 -3.36 6.28
CA CYS A 204 3.77 -1.97 5.93
C CYS A 204 3.19 -1.03 7.00
N ARG A 205 4.07 -0.43 7.79
CA ARG A 205 3.67 0.47 8.89
C ARG A 205 3.00 1.74 8.36
N HIS A 206 3.42 2.20 7.17
CA HIS A 206 2.80 3.34 6.50
C HIS A 206 1.33 3.04 6.18
N ASN A 207 1.03 1.90 5.54
CA ASN A 207 -0.34 1.52 5.20
C ASN A 207 -1.20 1.36 6.45
N PHE A 208 -0.67 0.74 7.49
CA PHE A 208 -1.36 0.63 8.77
C PHE A 208 -1.70 2.01 9.38
N ALA A 209 -0.75 2.94 9.36
CA ALA A 209 -0.96 4.29 9.89
C ALA A 209 -2.10 5.01 9.14
N VAL A 210 -2.12 4.90 7.80
CA VAL A 210 -3.20 5.47 6.97
C VAL A 210 -4.55 4.86 7.35
N TRP A 211 -4.66 3.52 7.42
CA TRP A 211 -5.93 2.84 7.74
C TRP A 211 -6.36 2.98 9.21
N ARG A 212 -5.43 3.21 10.11
CA ARG A 212 -5.74 3.61 11.51
C ARG A 212 -6.22 5.03 11.63
N GLY A 213 -6.13 5.81 10.54
CA GLY A 213 -6.50 7.22 10.51
C GLY A 213 -5.47 8.11 11.19
N GLU A 214 -4.20 7.72 11.24
CA GLU A 214 -3.12 8.58 11.71
C GLU A 214 -2.89 9.74 10.73
N ASP A 215 -2.29 10.82 11.20
CA ASP A 215 -1.94 11.94 10.34
C ASP A 215 -0.74 11.59 9.45
N TYR A 216 -0.80 11.97 8.18
CA TYR A 216 0.29 11.82 7.23
C TYR A 216 0.34 12.98 6.25
N ALA A 217 1.55 13.37 5.85
CA ALA A 217 1.79 14.37 4.83
C ALA A 217 2.00 13.70 3.47
N GLY A 218 1.28 14.16 2.45
CA GLY A 218 1.56 13.82 1.07
C GLY A 218 2.35 14.94 0.42
N LEU A 219 3.44 14.63 -0.26
CA LEU A 219 4.27 15.58 -0.99
C LEU A 219 4.55 15.05 -2.40
N GLY A 220 4.53 15.95 -3.39
CA GLY A 220 4.76 15.58 -4.78
C GLY A 220 3.47 15.34 -5.58
N GLU A 221 3.64 15.07 -6.88
CA GLU A 221 2.56 14.92 -7.85
C GLU A 221 1.54 13.85 -7.42
N GLY A 222 0.27 14.21 -7.35
CA GLY A 222 -0.82 13.30 -7.00
C GLY A 222 -0.86 12.86 -5.54
N ALA A 223 0.12 13.21 -4.71
CA ALA A 223 0.17 12.78 -3.33
C ALA A 223 -0.95 13.42 -2.51
N CYS A 224 -1.64 12.59 -1.73
CA CYS A 224 -2.67 13.02 -0.79
C CYS A 224 -2.11 13.05 0.63
N GLY A 225 -2.62 13.96 1.45
CA GLY A 225 -2.26 14.09 2.85
C GLY A 225 -3.49 14.25 3.75
N ARG A 226 -3.32 13.89 5.00
CA ARG A 226 -4.30 14.08 6.07
C ARG A 226 -3.57 14.56 7.31
N ILE A 227 -3.82 15.80 7.73
CA ILE A 227 -3.25 16.34 8.95
C ILE A 227 -4.39 17.01 9.74
N ARG A 228 -4.70 16.47 10.91
CA ARG A 228 -5.84 16.90 11.72
C ARG A 228 -7.13 16.87 10.86
N LEU A 229 -7.80 18.02 10.71
CA LEU A 229 -9.04 18.16 9.95
C LEU A 229 -8.82 18.53 8.47
N MET A 230 -7.57 18.65 8.03
CA MET A 230 -7.26 18.99 6.64
C MET A 230 -6.97 17.74 5.81
N ARG A 231 -7.51 17.75 4.60
CA ARG A 231 -7.20 16.82 3.51
C ARG A 231 -6.52 17.62 2.42
N THR A 232 -5.42 17.13 1.93
CA THR A 232 -4.65 17.79 0.87
C THR A 232 -4.46 16.85 -0.31
N ARG A 233 -4.42 17.42 -1.50
CA ARG A 233 -3.94 16.77 -2.71
C ARG A 233 -2.94 17.70 -3.38
N ASN A 234 -1.87 17.16 -3.92
CA ASN A 234 -0.80 17.92 -4.53
C ASN A 234 -0.77 17.74 -6.04
N CYS A 235 -0.29 18.79 -6.72
CA CYS A 235 0.01 18.79 -8.13
C CYS A 235 1.42 19.37 -8.32
N GLY A 236 2.29 18.63 -8.98
CA GLY A 236 3.71 18.97 -9.03
C GLY A 236 4.34 19.00 -7.63
N THR A 237 4.94 20.13 -7.28
CA THR A 237 5.50 20.38 -5.95
C THR A 237 4.62 21.28 -5.08
N GLY A 238 3.43 21.66 -5.57
CA GLY A 238 2.45 22.51 -4.87
C GLY A 238 1.22 21.76 -4.41
N ARG A 239 0.30 22.47 -3.79
CA ARG A 239 -1.02 21.94 -3.39
C ARG A 239 -2.06 22.28 -4.44
N GLU A 240 -2.76 21.26 -4.94
CA GLU A 240 -3.89 21.40 -5.87
C GLU A 240 -5.17 21.75 -5.11
N SER A 241 -5.42 21.07 -3.99
CA SER A 241 -6.60 21.29 -3.18
C SER A 241 -6.33 21.10 -1.69
N VAL A 242 -7.08 21.85 -0.89
CA VAL A 242 -7.14 21.70 0.56
C VAL A 242 -8.61 21.70 0.96
N GLU A 243 -9.05 20.63 1.59
CA GLU A 243 -10.38 20.49 2.16
C GLU A 243 -10.29 20.47 3.68
N THR A 244 -11.20 21.18 4.35
CA THR A 244 -11.36 21.10 5.81
C THR A 244 -12.64 20.36 6.12
N VAL A 245 -12.53 19.26 6.82
CA VAL A 245 -13.67 18.43 7.24
C VAL A 245 -14.10 18.77 8.66
N SER A 246 -15.35 18.44 9.00
CA SER A 246 -15.83 18.62 10.36
C SER A 246 -15.16 17.65 11.33
N PRO A 247 -15.01 18.01 12.62
CA PRO A 247 -14.46 17.12 13.63
C PRO A 247 -15.23 15.79 13.75
N ASP A 248 -16.54 15.82 13.57
CA ASP A 248 -17.38 14.63 13.66
C ASP A 248 -17.15 13.70 12.45
N PHE A 249 -17.11 14.26 11.25
CA PHE A 249 -16.79 13.51 10.04
C PHE A 249 -15.39 12.86 10.15
N ASP A 250 -14.36 13.61 10.55
CA ASP A 250 -13.00 13.10 10.73
C ASP A 250 -12.95 11.96 11.75
N ARG A 251 -13.64 12.10 12.88
CA ARG A 251 -13.72 11.08 13.94
C ARG A 251 -14.36 9.79 13.42
N ARG A 252 -15.46 9.88 12.66
CA ARG A 252 -16.17 8.74 12.08
C ARG A 252 -15.33 8.04 11.02
N GLU A 253 -14.78 8.80 10.08
CA GLU A 253 -13.96 8.28 8.99
C GLU A 253 -12.71 7.53 9.51
N ARG A 254 -11.96 8.13 10.45
CA ARG A 254 -10.81 7.48 11.09
C ARG A 254 -11.18 6.16 11.78
N ARG A 255 -12.39 6.07 12.30
CA ARG A 255 -12.86 4.86 12.96
C ARG A 255 -13.29 3.78 11.96
N ILE A 256 -14.04 4.16 10.94
CA ILE A 256 -14.54 3.25 9.89
C ILE A 256 -13.38 2.62 9.10
N PHE A 257 -12.35 3.37 8.78
CA PHE A 257 -11.20 2.87 8.02
C PHE A 257 -10.46 1.73 8.71
N ARG A 258 -10.55 1.59 10.02
CA ARG A 258 -9.96 0.45 10.75
C ARG A 258 -10.56 -0.90 10.35
N LEU A 259 -11.78 -0.92 9.80
CA LEU A 259 -12.35 -2.15 9.23
C LEU A 259 -11.51 -2.73 8.10
N ARG A 260 -10.74 -1.87 7.39
CA ARG A 260 -9.84 -2.35 6.34
C ARG A 260 -8.67 -3.17 6.88
N THR A 261 -8.47 -3.21 8.18
CA THR A 261 -7.35 -3.91 8.83
C THR A 261 -7.80 -5.08 9.68
N ARG A 262 -6.88 -6.01 9.94
CA ARG A 262 -7.11 -7.12 10.90
C ARG A 262 -7.43 -6.67 12.33
N GLU A 263 -7.15 -5.42 12.68
CA GLU A 263 -7.49 -4.86 14.00
C GLU A 263 -8.99 -4.64 14.15
N GLY A 264 -9.63 -4.21 13.08
CA GLY A 264 -11.07 -3.98 13.02
C GLY A 264 -11.51 -2.68 13.69
N LEU A 265 -12.83 -2.51 13.73
CA LEU A 265 -13.53 -1.35 14.24
C LEU A 265 -13.96 -1.57 15.70
N ASP A 266 -13.51 -0.70 16.59
CA ASP A 266 -14.16 -0.50 17.90
C ASP A 266 -15.30 0.51 17.73
N ALA A 267 -16.54 0.08 17.95
CA ALA A 267 -17.74 0.91 17.79
C ALA A 267 -18.13 1.67 19.07
N ALA A 268 -17.28 1.67 20.10
CA ALA A 268 -17.55 2.44 21.33
C ALA A 268 -17.67 3.93 21.01
N GLY A 269 -18.78 4.53 21.48
CA GLY A 269 -19.09 5.93 21.22
C GLY A 269 -19.77 6.23 19.87
N PHE A 270 -20.20 5.20 19.12
CA PHE A 270 -20.93 5.30 17.86
C PHE A 270 -22.21 4.47 17.88
N PRO A 271 -23.21 4.82 18.72
CA PRO A 271 -24.46 4.07 18.86
C PRO A 271 -25.26 4.00 17.56
N GLU A 272 -25.09 4.96 16.66
CA GLU A 272 -25.71 5.02 15.34
C GLU A 272 -25.32 3.83 14.45
N TRP A 273 -24.18 3.21 14.65
CA TRP A 273 -23.75 2.05 13.84
C TRP A 273 -24.28 0.72 14.35
N THR A 274 -24.94 0.68 15.53
CA THR A 274 -25.36 -0.57 16.17
C THR A 274 -26.21 -1.45 15.26
N GLN A 275 -27.19 -0.86 14.56
CA GLN A 275 -28.11 -1.59 13.68
C GLN A 275 -27.38 -2.10 12.42
N ALA A 276 -26.58 -1.24 11.77
CA ALA A 276 -25.82 -1.62 10.58
C ALA A 276 -24.80 -2.72 10.89
N LEU A 277 -24.05 -2.58 12.00
CA LEU A 277 -23.10 -3.60 12.42
C LEU A 277 -23.76 -4.94 12.76
N ALA A 278 -24.93 -4.93 13.41
CA ALA A 278 -25.68 -6.16 13.69
C ALA A 278 -26.11 -6.85 12.41
N ARG A 279 -26.67 -6.11 11.44
CA ARG A 279 -27.05 -6.62 10.12
C ARG A 279 -25.84 -7.23 9.39
N HIS A 280 -24.71 -6.53 9.31
CA HIS A 280 -23.52 -7.08 8.67
C HIS A 280 -22.94 -8.32 9.35
N VAL A 281 -23.15 -8.49 10.67
CA VAL A 281 -22.82 -9.74 11.38
C VAL A 281 -23.78 -10.85 10.98
N GLU A 282 -25.09 -10.60 10.93
CA GLU A 282 -26.11 -11.56 10.48
C GLU A 282 -25.89 -11.99 9.02
N ASP A 283 -25.46 -11.07 8.14
CA ASP A 283 -25.13 -11.33 6.76
C ASP A 283 -23.79 -12.07 6.56
N GLY A 284 -23.05 -12.30 7.66
CA GLY A 284 -21.74 -12.97 7.64
C GLY A 284 -20.61 -12.13 7.04
N LEU A 285 -20.79 -10.81 6.95
CA LEU A 285 -19.76 -9.89 6.46
C LEU A 285 -18.82 -9.41 7.57
N LEU A 286 -19.32 -9.36 8.79
CA LEU A 286 -18.56 -8.99 9.98
C LEU A 286 -18.58 -10.12 11.03
N VAL A 287 -17.55 -10.14 11.83
CA VAL A 287 -17.49 -10.94 13.07
C VAL A 287 -17.11 -10.02 14.23
N ARG A 288 -17.76 -10.22 15.39
CA ARG A 288 -17.40 -9.52 16.61
C ARG A 288 -16.43 -10.37 17.42
N SER A 289 -15.23 -9.88 17.68
CA SER A 289 -14.20 -10.58 18.42
C SER A 289 -13.37 -9.60 19.25
N GLY A 290 -13.19 -9.88 20.54
CA GLY A 290 -12.37 -9.06 21.43
C GLY A 290 -12.87 -7.61 21.57
N GLY A 291 -14.18 -7.37 21.45
CA GLY A 291 -14.77 -6.02 21.51
C GLY A 291 -14.75 -5.24 20.20
N ALA A 292 -14.06 -5.74 19.18
CA ALA A 292 -14.00 -5.12 17.85
C ALA A 292 -14.81 -5.91 16.83
N TYR A 293 -15.29 -5.20 15.79
CA TYR A 293 -15.87 -5.78 14.59
C TYR A 293 -14.79 -5.91 13.53
N ARG A 294 -14.68 -7.08 12.90
CA ARG A 294 -13.71 -7.37 11.84
C ARG A 294 -14.43 -7.90 10.62
N LEU A 295 -13.92 -7.55 9.44
CA LEU A 295 -14.40 -8.17 8.21
C LEU A 295 -14.08 -9.66 8.20
N THR A 296 -15.06 -10.48 7.82
CA THR A 296 -14.83 -11.87 7.42
C THR A 296 -14.14 -11.92 6.05
N PRO A 297 -13.61 -13.05 5.57
CA PRO A 297 -13.13 -13.15 4.19
C PRO A 297 -14.15 -12.62 3.17
N ARG A 298 -15.43 -13.01 3.29
CA ARG A 298 -16.51 -12.50 2.44
C ARG A 298 -16.75 -11.00 2.62
N GLY A 299 -16.66 -10.48 3.85
CA GLY A 299 -16.79 -9.04 4.10
C GLY A 299 -15.64 -8.22 3.52
N MET A 300 -14.44 -8.81 3.42
CA MET A 300 -13.29 -8.14 2.77
C MET A 300 -13.51 -7.92 1.27
N GLU A 301 -14.25 -8.82 0.61
CA GLU A 301 -14.60 -8.73 -0.82
C GLU A 301 -15.53 -7.55 -1.12
N VAL A 302 -16.38 -7.21 -0.16
CA VAL A 302 -17.38 -6.12 -0.29
C VAL A 302 -17.10 -4.98 0.71
N CYS A 303 -15.84 -4.81 1.09
CA CYS A 303 -15.43 -3.87 2.14
C CYS A 303 -15.98 -2.46 1.90
N ASP A 304 -15.88 -1.95 0.67
CA ASP A 304 -16.30 -0.58 0.36
C ASP A 304 -17.82 -0.39 0.53
N ALA A 305 -18.62 -1.41 0.25
CA ALA A 305 -20.07 -1.37 0.51
C ALA A 305 -20.37 -1.35 2.03
N VAL A 306 -19.64 -2.14 2.82
CA VAL A 306 -19.77 -2.12 4.30
C VAL A 306 -19.36 -0.75 4.85
N LEU A 307 -18.26 -0.18 4.34
CA LEU A 307 -17.79 1.15 4.77
C LEU A 307 -18.79 2.24 4.41
N ALA A 308 -19.35 2.21 3.18
CA ALA A 308 -20.33 3.18 2.70
C ALA A 308 -21.60 3.16 3.56
N ASP A 309 -22.09 1.98 3.93
CA ASP A 309 -23.28 1.83 4.78
C ASP A 309 -23.06 2.39 6.21
N LEU A 310 -21.83 2.32 6.75
CA LEU A 310 -21.50 2.91 8.03
C LEU A 310 -21.22 4.42 7.95
N ALA A 311 -20.82 4.90 6.79
CA ALA A 311 -20.58 6.33 6.57
C ALA A 311 -21.86 7.15 6.52
N GLY A 312 -22.96 6.58 6.04
CA GLY A 312 -24.30 7.16 5.95
C GLY A 312 -24.56 7.84 4.62
#